data_15eda9cbf3348a50f7a76df458d56072
#
_entry.id   15eda9cbf3348a50f7a76df458d56072
#
_cell.length_a   1.000
_cell.length_b   1.000
_cell.length_c   1.000
_cell.angle_alpha   90.00
_cell.angle_beta   90.00
_cell.angle_gamma   90.00
#
_symmetry.space_group_name_H-M   'P 1'
#
loop_
_entity.id
_entity.type
_entity.pdbx_description
1 polymer ?
#
loop_
_entity_poly.entity_id
_entity_poly.type
_entity_poly.pdbx_seq_one_letter_code
_entity_poly.pdbx_strand_id
1 'polypeptide(L)'
;LDEDFNIVPGTYTETCYQRLLKTMRPLVAAAEKLGVIIGVEGVATHTLYSPEMMQRFLDDIDSPNVEVILDAVNLLDRNNYKEQEAVFDKAFKLYGDRITVAHIKDFKIDENGDVAFEQVGEGLLNYKHLFKLFKQYKPYITMLIENSNEARYASDCEYLQKIYDEA
;
A
#
# COMPACT_ATOMS: atom_id res chain seq x y z
N LEU A 1 0.57 -16.54 4.11
CA LEU A 1 -0.86 -16.75 4.34
C LEU A 1 -1.23 -18.18 3.98
N ASP A 2 -2.28 -18.71 4.56
CA ASP A 2 -2.88 -19.98 4.12
C ASP A 2 -3.87 -19.77 2.96
N GLU A 3 -4.59 -20.83 2.57
CA GLU A 3 -5.58 -20.79 1.48
C GLU A 3 -6.77 -19.85 1.76
N ASP A 4 -7.04 -19.57 3.03
CA ASP A 4 -8.09 -18.65 3.48
C ASP A 4 -7.56 -17.24 3.81
N PHE A 5 -6.34 -16.93 3.41
CA PHE A 5 -5.62 -15.67 3.65
C PHE A 5 -5.34 -15.35 5.13
N ASN A 6 -5.39 -16.33 6.03
CA ASN A 6 -5.00 -16.12 7.42
C ASN A 6 -3.48 -16.02 7.57
N ILE A 7 -3.05 -15.23 8.57
CA ILE A 7 -1.63 -15.14 8.91
C ILE A 7 -1.15 -16.49 9.45
N VAL A 8 -0.11 -17.04 8.82
CA VAL A 8 0.50 -18.29 9.28
C VAL A 8 1.68 -18.01 10.21
N PRO A 9 2.01 -18.94 11.12
CA PRO A 9 3.21 -18.85 11.93
C PRO A 9 4.44 -18.63 11.06
N GLY A 10 5.23 -17.63 11.39
CA GLY A 10 6.47 -17.31 10.68
C GLY A 10 6.36 -16.26 9.57
N THR A 11 5.17 -15.69 9.28
CA THR A 11 5.00 -14.63 8.28
C THR A 11 5.95 -13.44 8.54
N TYR A 12 6.14 -13.05 9.79
CA TYR A 12 6.98 -11.91 10.20
C TYR A 12 8.42 -12.30 10.56
N THR A 13 8.86 -13.54 10.28
CA THR A 13 10.20 -13.98 10.62
C THR A 13 11.23 -13.60 9.56
N GLU A 14 12.49 -13.47 9.99
CA GLU A 14 13.62 -13.28 9.08
C GLU A 14 13.72 -14.42 8.03
N THR A 15 13.39 -15.64 8.41
CA THR A 15 13.37 -16.78 7.48
C THR A 15 12.37 -16.56 6.34
N CYS A 16 11.18 -16.05 6.63
CA CYS A 16 10.17 -15.72 5.61
C CYS A 16 10.66 -14.57 4.73
N TYR A 17 11.22 -13.54 5.32
CA TYR A 17 11.81 -12.42 4.58
C TYR A 17 12.94 -12.88 3.63
N GLN A 18 13.85 -13.72 4.07
CA GLN A 18 14.91 -14.25 3.21
C GLN A 18 14.38 -15.14 2.07
N ARG A 19 13.27 -15.85 2.29
CA ARG A 19 12.58 -16.57 1.21
C ARG A 19 11.98 -15.61 0.17
N LEU A 20 11.38 -14.51 0.62
CA LEU A 20 10.88 -13.44 -0.26
C LEU A 20 12.01 -12.92 -1.14
N LEU A 21 13.13 -12.49 -0.55
CA LEU A 21 14.30 -12.00 -1.31
C LEU A 21 14.80 -13.02 -2.32
N LYS A 22 14.93 -14.30 -1.90
CA LYS A 22 15.38 -15.38 -2.79
C LYS A 22 14.45 -15.56 -3.99
N THR A 23 13.14 -15.40 -3.79
CA THR A 23 12.13 -15.51 -4.86
C THR A 23 12.14 -14.28 -5.77
N MET A 24 12.31 -13.09 -5.20
CA MET A 24 12.26 -11.84 -5.95
C MET A 24 13.50 -11.60 -6.83
N ARG A 25 14.69 -11.95 -6.36
CA ARG A 25 15.94 -11.70 -7.10
C ARG A 25 15.93 -12.19 -8.57
N PRO A 26 15.51 -13.42 -8.92
CA PRO A 26 15.45 -13.85 -10.32
C PRO A 26 14.38 -13.11 -11.13
N LEU A 27 13.26 -12.71 -10.50
CA LEU A 27 12.21 -11.92 -11.15
C LEU A 27 12.72 -10.52 -11.47
N VAL A 28 13.43 -9.90 -10.53
CA VAL A 28 14.04 -8.57 -10.70
C VAL A 28 15.08 -8.61 -11.82
N ALA A 29 15.96 -9.60 -11.84
CA ALA A 29 16.95 -9.74 -12.92
C ALA A 29 16.28 -9.90 -14.31
N ALA A 30 15.13 -10.58 -14.36
CA ALA A 30 14.35 -10.67 -15.59
C ALA A 30 13.70 -9.32 -15.97
N ALA A 31 13.16 -8.59 -15.00
CA ALA A 31 12.56 -7.28 -15.18
C ALA A 31 13.58 -6.26 -15.69
N GLU A 32 14.77 -6.21 -15.12
CA GLU A 32 15.88 -5.37 -15.58
C GLU A 32 16.26 -5.65 -17.03
N LYS A 33 16.38 -6.94 -17.37
CA LYS A 33 16.71 -7.35 -18.75
C LYS A 33 15.64 -6.96 -19.77
N LEU A 34 14.36 -6.96 -19.35
CA LEU A 34 13.22 -6.70 -20.22
C LEU A 34 12.76 -5.23 -20.19
N GLY A 35 13.33 -4.40 -19.31
CA GLY A 35 12.91 -3.02 -19.10
C GLY A 35 11.50 -2.91 -18.49
N VAL A 36 11.12 -3.85 -17.64
CA VAL A 36 9.81 -3.89 -16.96
C VAL A 36 9.98 -3.43 -15.51
N ILE A 37 8.99 -2.72 -14.99
CA ILE A 37 8.91 -2.35 -13.57
C ILE A 37 8.06 -3.38 -12.82
N ILE A 38 8.55 -3.83 -11.69
CA ILE A 38 7.80 -4.65 -10.73
C ILE A 38 7.26 -3.72 -9.64
N GLY A 39 5.94 -3.57 -9.57
CA GLY A 39 5.28 -2.90 -8.44
C GLY A 39 5.09 -3.88 -7.28
N VAL A 40 5.56 -3.52 -6.10
CA VAL A 40 5.43 -4.34 -4.87
C VAL A 40 4.52 -3.62 -3.90
N GLU A 41 3.54 -4.35 -3.38
CA GLU A 41 2.58 -3.84 -2.41
C GLU A 41 2.90 -4.35 -1.00
N GLY A 42 2.90 -3.44 -0.02
CA GLY A 42 3.01 -3.76 1.41
C GLY A 42 1.64 -3.99 2.02
N VAL A 43 1.51 -5.02 2.85
CA VAL A 43 0.25 -5.36 3.53
C VAL A 43 0.55 -5.77 4.97
N ALA A 44 -0.15 -5.18 5.94
CA ALA A 44 0.09 -5.40 7.38
C ALA A 44 0.07 -6.87 7.81
N THR A 45 -0.62 -7.73 7.06
CA THR A 45 -0.68 -9.18 7.30
C THR A 45 0.33 -10.01 6.51
N HIS A 46 1.21 -9.36 5.72
CA HIS A 46 2.20 -10.03 4.89
C HIS A 46 3.63 -9.84 5.42
N THR A 47 4.62 -10.37 4.70
CA THR A 47 6.04 -10.24 5.08
C THR A 47 6.54 -8.79 5.02
N LEU A 48 6.00 -7.98 4.10
CA LEU A 48 6.27 -6.54 4.01
C LEU A 48 5.16 -5.77 4.75
N TYR A 49 5.08 -5.96 6.05
CA TYR A 49 3.97 -5.53 6.92
C TYR A 49 4.04 -4.08 7.39
N SER A 50 5.12 -3.39 7.15
CA SER A 50 5.29 -2.00 7.61
C SER A 50 6.12 -1.17 6.63
N PRO A 51 6.05 0.17 6.72
CA PRO A 51 6.91 1.04 5.92
C PRO A 51 8.39 0.72 6.05
N GLU A 52 8.87 0.37 7.25
CA GLU A 52 10.27 0.02 7.47
C GLU A 52 10.66 -1.28 6.77
N MET A 53 9.76 -2.28 6.75
CA MET A 53 10.02 -3.54 6.05
C MET A 53 10.02 -3.36 4.53
N MET A 54 9.16 -2.48 4.01
CA MET A 54 9.19 -2.11 2.59
C MET A 54 10.50 -1.41 2.23
N GLN A 55 10.93 -0.42 3.03
CA GLN A 55 12.21 0.25 2.80
C GLN A 55 13.38 -0.74 2.83
N ARG A 56 13.43 -1.59 3.85
CA ARG A 56 14.45 -2.65 3.93
C ARG A 56 14.46 -3.54 2.68
N PHE A 57 13.29 -3.91 2.19
CA PHE A 57 13.16 -4.72 0.98
C PHE A 57 13.72 -3.99 -0.26
N LEU A 58 13.42 -2.71 -0.41
CA LEU A 58 13.95 -1.90 -1.52
C LEU A 58 15.48 -1.80 -1.45
N ASP A 59 16.02 -1.60 -0.24
CA ASP A 59 17.48 -1.54 -0.01
C ASP A 59 18.16 -2.88 -0.30
N ASP A 60 17.58 -4.00 0.14
CA ASP A 60 18.14 -5.35 -0.03
C ASP A 60 18.05 -5.87 -1.48
N ILE A 61 17.06 -5.42 -2.24
CA ILE A 61 16.89 -5.72 -3.67
C ILE A 61 17.80 -4.82 -4.53
N ASP A 62 17.89 -3.54 -4.17
CA ASP A 62 18.73 -2.53 -4.82
C ASP A 62 18.57 -2.50 -6.35
N SER A 63 17.36 -2.36 -6.83
CA SER A 63 17.06 -2.32 -8.28
C SER A 63 16.14 -1.15 -8.64
N PRO A 64 16.47 -0.40 -9.72
CA PRO A 64 15.57 0.65 -10.22
C PRO A 64 14.30 0.09 -10.89
N ASN A 65 14.25 -1.21 -11.15
CA ASN A 65 13.10 -1.88 -11.74
C ASN A 65 12.11 -2.44 -10.71
N VAL A 66 12.29 -2.10 -9.43
CA VAL A 66 11.34 -2.42 -8.36
C VAL A 66 10.81 -1.12 -7.79
N GLU A 67 9.50 -0.96 -7.81
CA GLU A 67 8.79 0.21 -7.31
C GLU A 67 7.66 -0.20 -6.37
N VAL A 68 7.02 0.76 -5.71
CA VAL A 68 5.97 0.48 -4.74
C VAL A 68 4.60 0.81 -5.32
N ILE A 69 3.66 -0.13 -5.17
CA ILE A 69 2.23 0.15 -5.22
C ILE A 69 1.81 0.50 -3.79
N LEU A 70 1.40 1.74 -3.58
CA LEU A 70 0.96 2.18 -2.26
C LEU A 70 -0.54 1.97 -2.12
N ASP A 71 -0.93 0.99 -1.31
CA ASP A 71 -2.25 0.90 -0.72
C ASP A 71 -2.16 1.34 0.74
N ALA A 72 -2.67 2.55 1.01
CA ALA A 72 -2.54 3.13 2.34
C ALA A 72 -3.33 2.34 3.40
N VAL A 73 -4.49 1.78 3.04
CA VAL A 73 -5.32 0.97 3.94
C VAL A 73 -4.64 -0.35 4.28
N ASN A 74 -3.94 -0.95 3.32
CA ASN A 74 -3.23 -2.22 3.55
C ASN A 74 -2.04 -2.10 4.52
N LEU A 75 -1.57 -0.89 4.81
CA LEU A 75 -0.57 -0.64 5.86
C LEU A 75 -1.17 -0.56 7.27
N LEU A 76 -2.51 -0.56 7.37
CA LEU A 76 -3.21 -0.41 8.64
C LEU A 76 -3.64 -1.76 9.21
N ASP A 77 -3.61 -1.84 10.53
CA ASP A 77 -4.14 -2.94 11.32
C ASP A 77 -4.87 -2.41 12.57
N ARG A 78 -5.38 -3.31 13.41
CA ARG A 78 -6.06 -2.98 14.66
C ARG A 78 -5.23 -2.16 15.65
N ASN A 79 -3.90 -2.18 15.51
CA ASN A 79 -2.99 -1.54 16.45
C ASN A 79 -2.59 -0.13 16.00
N ASN A 80 -2.64 0.18 14.69
CA ASN A 80 -2.10 1.41 14.14
C ASN A 80 -3.11 2.29 13.37
N TYR A 81 -4.34 1.84 13.12
CA TYR A 81 -5.29 2.59 12.29
C TYR A 81 -5.65 3.98 12.85
N LYS A 82 -5.55 4.19 14.18
CA LYS A 82 -5.78 5.49 14.80
C LYS A 82 -4.65 6.48 14.54
N GLU A 83 -3.46 5.98 14.28
CA GLU A 83 -2.26 6.73 13.94
C GLU A 83 -1.99 6.68 12.42
N GLN A 84 -3.03 6.52 11.60
CA GLN A 84 -2.91 6.35 10.15
C GLN A 84 -2.05 7.43 9.48
N GLU A 85 -2.19 8.69 9.89
CA GLU A 85 -1.39 9.79 9.36
C GLU A 85 0.11 9.58 9.59
N ALA A 86 0.51 9.14 10.78
CA ALA A 86 1.91 8.87 11.10
C ALA A 86 2.46 7.68 10.29
N VAL A 87 1.62 6.67 10.02
CA VAL A 87 1.99 5.53 9.16
C VAL A 87 2.23 6.01 7.73
N PHE A 88 1.35 6.86 7.20
CA PHE A 88 1.48 7.41 5.84
C PHE A 88 2.67 8.35 5.73
N ASP A 89 2.86 9.27 6.67
CA ASP A 89 4.01 10.18 6.72
C ASP A 89 5.33 9.38 6.68
N LYS A 90 5.39 8.29 7.44
CA LYS A 90 6.56 7.41 7.46
C LYS A 90 6.79 6.72 6.12
N ALA A 91 5.75 6.18 5.50
CA ALA A 91 5.84 5.55 4.18
C ALA A 91 6.37 6.52 3.13
N PHE A 92 5.79 7.71 3.05
CA PHE A 92 6.23 8.74 2.11
C PHE A 92 7.65 9.25 2.40
N LYS A 93 8.02 9.38 3.68
CA LYS A 93 9.39 9.78 4.06
C LYS A 93 10.44 8.75 3.65
N LEU A 94 10.12 7.45 3.75
CA LEU A 94 11.06 6.37 3.48
C LEU A 94 11.19 6.10 1.97
N TYR A 95 10.07 5.94 1.28
CA TYR A 95 10.06 5.52 -0.13
C TYR A 95 9.05 6.27 -1.02
N GLY A 96 8.68 7.48 -0.66
CA GLY A 96 7.71 8.27 -1.42
C GLY A 96 8.10 8.49 -2.88
N ASP A 97 9.38 8.63 -3.18
CA ASP A 97 9.93 8.75 -4.54
C ASP A 97 9.82 7.45 -5.35
N ARG A 98 9.70 6.30 -4.68
CA ARG A 98 9.57 4.98 -5.30
C ARG A 98 8.11 4.54 -5.47
N ILE A 99 7.13 5.31 -5.02
CA ILE A 99 5.70 5.00 -5.23
C ILE A 99 5.35 5.29 -6.70
N THR A 100 4.85 4.31 -7.42
CA THR A 100 4.51 4.43 -8.85
C THR A 100 3.02 4.39 -9.13
N VAL A 101 2.25 3.68 -8.30
CA VAL A 101 0.80 3.57 -8.37
C VAL A 101 0.24 3.64 -6.95
N ALA A 102 -0.93 4.23 -6.79
CA ALA A 102 -1.68 4.19 -5.53
C ALA A 102 -2.98 3.41 -5.71
N HIS A 103 -3.28 2.50 -4.79
CA HIS A 103 -4.60 1.94 -4.62
C HIS A 103 -5.39 2.80 -3.63
N ILE A 104 -6.61 3.15 -3.99
CA ILE A 104 -7.48 4.01 -3.18
C ILE A 104 -8.73 3.21 -2.82
N LYS A 105 -8.90 2.98 -1.54
CA LYS A 105 -10.09 2.36 -0.94
C LYS A 105 -10.35 2.99 0.42
N ASP A 106 -11.37 2.54 1.10
CA ASP A 106 -11.68 2.97 2.46
C ASP A 106 -11.69 1.78 3.42
N PHE A 107 -11.80 2.05 4.70
CA PHE A 107 -11.87 1.01 5.73
C PHE A 107 -12.78 1.40 6.88
N LYS A 108 -13.29 0.40 7.55
CA LYS A 108 -13.97 0.48 8.84
C LYS A 108 -13.33 -0.47 9.84
N ILE A 109 -13.75 -0.38 11.08
CA ILE A 109 -13.39 -1.37 12.10
C ILE A 109 -14.56 -2.32 12.28
N ASP A 110 -14.30 -3.60 12.11
CA ASP A 110 -15.31 -4.65 12.24
C ASP A 110 -15.63 -4.96 13.73
N GLU A 111 -16.54 -5.91 13.95
CA GLU A 111 -16.96 -6.35 15.28
C GLU A 111 -15.84 -7.00 16.12
N ASN A 112 -14.78 -7.49 15.47
CA ASN A 112 -13.59 -8.07 16.10
C ASN A 112 -12.51 -7.03 16.41
N GLY A 113 -12.72 -5.77 15.98
CA GLY A 113 -11.76 -4.69 16.10
C GLY A 113 -10.69 -4.70 15.01
N ASP A 114 -10.89 -5.43 13.92
CA ASP A 114 -9.97 -5.50 12.79
C ASP A 114 -10.32 -4.47 11.71
N VAL A 115 -9.30 -4.07 10.93
CA VAL A 115 -9.48 -3.27 9.73
C VAL A 115 -10.17 -4.11 8.67
N ALA A 116 -11.35 -3.69 8.26
CA ALA A 116 -12.14 -4.28 7.18
C ALA A 116 -12.33 -3.24 6.08
N PHE A 117 -12.36 -3.69 4.83
CA PHE A 117 -12.55 -2.79 3.68
C PHE A 117 -13.94 -2.18 3.66
N GLU A 118 -14.02 -0.92 3.19
CA GLU A 118 -15.27 -0.19 3.04
C GLU A 118 -15.28 0.54 1.69
N GLN A 119 -16.45 0.95 1.27
CA GLN A 119 -16.64 1.76 0.07
C GLN A 119 -15.97 3.13 0.24
N VAL A 120 -15.43 3.66 -0.83
CA VAL A 120 -14.82 4.99 -0.86
C VAL A 120 -15.77 6.04 -0.27
N GLY A 121 -15.29 6.79 0.71
CA GLY A 121 -16.01 7.86 1.39
C GLY A 121 -17.00 7.41 2.47
N GLU A 122 -17.11 6.13 2.75
CA GLU A 122 -18.03 5.58 3.78
C GLU A 122 -17.26 5.08 5.02
N GLY A 123 -15.95 5.20 5.03
CA GLY A 123 -15.08 4.68 6.08
C GLY A 123 -14.35 5.74 6.89
N LEU A 124 -13.17 5.36 7.34
CA LEU A 124 -12.35 6.11 8.31
C LEU A 124 -11.05 6.66 7.71
N LEU A 125 -10.80 6.47 6.41
CA LEU A 125 -9.57 6.94 5.80
C LEU A 125 -9.48 8.47 5.77
N ASN A 126 -8.39 9.03 6.26
CA ASN A 126 -8.11 10.45 6.12
C ASN A 126 -7.55 10.76 4.72
N TYR A 127 -8.43 10.78 3.73
CA TYR A 127 -8.07 11.11 2.34
C TYR A 127 -7.36 12.45 2.22
N LYS A 128 -7.79 13.46 2.99
CA LYS A 128 -7.21 14.80 2.88
C LYS A 128 -5.73 14.80 3.26
N HIS A 129 -5.35 14.09 4.30
CA HIS A 129 -3.95 13.93 4.69
C HIS A 129 -3.17 13.14 3.63
N LEU A 130 -3.72 12.01 3.19
CA LEU A 130 -3.10 11.17 2.16
C LEU A 130 -2.87 11.95 0.85
N PHE A 131 -3.85 12.71 0.41
CA PHE A 131 -3.76 13.49 -0.84
C PHE A 131 -2.78 14.66 -0.74
N LYS A 132 -2.60 15.27 0.44
CA LYS A 132 -1.51 16.23 0.66
C LYS A 132 -0.14 15.60 0.43
N LEU A 133 0.06 14.38 0.92
CA LEU A 133 1.30 13.64 0.69
C LEU A 133 1.51 13.34 -0.79
N PHE A 134 0.46 12.89 -1.51
CA PHE A 134 0.56 12.70 -2.96
C PHE A 134 0.89 14.00 -3.68
N LYS A 135 0.23 15.12 -3.38
CA LYS A 135 0.54 16.42 -3.98
C LYS A 135 1.99 16.84 -3.74
N GLN A 136 2.52 16.55 -2.57
CA GLN A 136 3.89 16.90 -2.21
C GLN A 136 4.94 16.02 -2.89
N TYR A 137 4.73 14.70 -2.93
CA TYR A 137 5.75 13.74 -3.37
C TYR A 137 5.51 13.22 -4.80
N LYS A 138 4.26 13.04 -5.21
CA LYS A 138 3.86 12.39 -6.47
C LYS A 138 2.62 13.06 -7.09
N PRO A 139 2.68 14.35 -7.49
CA PRO A 139 1.51 15.12 -7.93
C PRO A 139 0.80 14.55 -9.17
N TYR A 140 1.44 13.67 -9.91
CA TYR A 140 0.89 13.06 -11.14
C TYR A 140 0.71 11.55 -11.03
N ILE A 141 0.60 11.02 -9.79
CA ILE A 141 0.46 9.57 -9.58
C ILE A 141 -0.85 9.04 -10.16
N THR A 142 -0.78 7.85 -10.73
CA THR A 142 -1.98 7.10 -11.10
C THR A 142 -2.63 6.51 -9.85
N MET A 143 -3.91 6.81 -9.64
CA MET A 143 -4.72 6.26 -8.55
C MET A 143 -5.74 5.28 -9.11
N LEU A 144 -5.78 4.07 -8.58
CA LEU A 144 -6.73 3.02 -8.93
C LEU A 144 -7.69 2.81 -7.76
N ILE A 145 -8.98 2.97 -8.00
CA ILE A 145 -10.01 2.74 -6.96
C ILE A 145 -10.22 1.24 -6.81
N GLU A 146 -10.08 0.73 -5.61
CA GLU A 146 -10.37 -0.65 -5.25
C GLU A 146 -11.67 -0.77 -4.44
N ASN A 147 -12.24 -1.98 -4.43
CA ASN A 147 -13.46 -2.33 -3.69
C ASN A 147 -14.69 -1.46 -4.03
N SER A 148 -14.67 -0.80 -5.18
CA SER A 148 -15.85 -0.14 -5.75
C SER A 148 -16.58 -1.07 -6.70
N ASN A 149 -17.75 -0.67 -7.16
CA ASN A 149 -18.55 -1.40 -8.14
C ASN A 149 -18.96 -0.47 -9.29
N GLU A 150 -19.39 -1.06 -10.41
CA GLU A 150 -19.71 -0.32 -11.63
C GLU A 150 -20.72 0.82 -11.40
N ALA A 151 -21.69 0.63 -10.53
CA ALA A 151 -22.72 1.64 -10.24
C ALA A 151 -22.16 2.87 -9.50
N ARG A 152 -20.99 2.74 -8.86
CA ARG A 152 -20.38 3.77 -8.03
C ARG A 152 -19.15 4.44 -8.65
N TYR A 153 -18.52 3.87 -9.67
CA TYR A 153 -17.26 4.39 -10.19
C TYR A 153 -17.27 5.89 -10.45
N ALA A 154 -18.32 6.40 -11.09
CA ALA A 154 -18.40 7.82 -11.41
C ALA A 154 -18.49 8.69 -10.14
N SER A 155 -19.36 8.33 -9.20
CA SER A 155 -19.53 9.07 -7.93
C SER A 155 -18.30 9.00 -7.04
N ASP A 156 -17.63 7.84 -6.99
CA ASP A 156 -16.40 7.67 -6.21
C ASP A 156 -15.26 8.52 -6.81
N CYS A 157 -15.14 8.57 -8.13
CA CYS A 157 -14.19 9.46 -8.80
C CYS A 157 -14.48 10.94 -8.50
N GLU A 158 -15.72 11.38 -8.60
CA GLU A 158 -16.12 12.76 -8.29
C GLU A 158 -15.83 13.13 -6.83
N TYR A 159 -16.14 12.23 -5.90
CA TYR A 159 -15.87 12.40 -4.47
C TYR A 159 -14.37 12.56 -4.21
N LEU A 160 -13.55 11.65 -4.73
CA LEU A 160 -12.10 11.68 -4.55
C LEU A 160 -11.47 12.92 -5.20
N GLN A 161 -11.92 13.29 -6.41
CA GLN A 161 -11.44 14.49 -7.09
C GLN A 161 -11.71 15.73 -6.26
N LYS A 162 -12.91 15.86 -5.71
CA LYS A 162 -13.26 17.01 -4.84
C LYS A 162 -12.32 17.09 -3.63
N ILE A 163 -12.07 15.99 -2.92
CA ILE A 163 -11.17 15.98 -1.76
C ILE A 163 -9.73 16.27 -2.21
N TYR A 164 -9.31 15.72 -3.34
CA TYR A 164 -7.98 16.00 -3.88
C TYR A 164 -7.79 17.49 -4.17
N ASP A 165 -8.78 18.16 -4.75
CA ASP A 165 -8.70 19.60 -5.06
C ASP A 165 -8.60 20.44 -3.78
N GLU A 166 -9.30 20.05 -2.72
CA GLU A 166 -9.34 20.71 -1.40
C GLU A 166 -8.11 20.44 -0.50
N ALA A 167 -7.29 19.41 -0.80
CA ALA A 167 -6.19 18.95 0.05
C ALA A 167 -4.91 19.81 0.00
#